data_0c375a292a6e3ed39084147cac1dceed
#
_entry.id   0c375a292a6e3ed39084147cac1dceed
#
_cell.length_a   1.000
_cell.length_b   1.000
_cell.length_c   1.000
_cell.angle_alpha   90.00
_cell.angle_beta   90.00
_cell.angle_gamma   90.00
#
_symmetry.space_group_name_H-M   'P 1'
#
loop_
_entity.id
_entity.type
_entity.pdbx_description
1 polymer ?
#
loop_
_entity_poly.entity_id
_entity_poly.type
_entity_poly.pdbx_seq_one_letter_code
_entity_poly.pdbx_strand_id
1 'polypeptide(L)'
;PALQVASHRSNFQLAYQQKDDVTLQKKYGEWVSDVFLRHFGEMKPRREPPNERIRVGFISSYWWRHTIGKLFRGWVEELDSDEFEIIVYHLGTRQDEVTQSLALAADTYVNIQGLDAQVKRIKEDAVDVLIYPEVGMDGGTLALAAQRLAPVQCVAWGHPITTGLPTMDYFLTSEAMEPDESATAYSEQLIKLPGLSIAYNRPVLPKLVRSREDFKLPQEKVLYLCCQSLFKYLPENDEVWVNIRRQVPDAHFVFIHNKSSKITERFKNRLATQFQNSGVTLNDCVSFVGQLAFEDYLQLNGVCDVYLDSLGWSGGNTSLEALAWGLPMVTLAGTWMRGRHTSAILNQMNMGEWVASDREGYVERAILLGQDAERRQAVRELLGERSELVYGDTEPVRALEDFLRKVSTPE
;
A
#
# COMPACT_ATOMS: atom_id res chain seq x y z
N PRO A 1 -20.22 18.32 17.83
CA PRO A 1 -20.31 18.08 16.38
C PRO A 1 -18.94 17.99 15.72
N ALA A 2 -17.99 18.92 16.01
CA ALA A 2 -16.65 18.91 15.39
C ALA A 2 -15.86 17.64 15.68
N LEU A 3 -15.81 17.21 16.94
CA LEU A 3 -15.12 15.98 17.35
C LEU A 3 -15.68 14.75 16.62
N GLN A 4 -17.00 14.62 16.50
CA GLN A 4 -17.63 13.53 15.78
C GLN A 4 -17.24 13.54 14.29
N VAL A 5 -17.14 14.70 13.65
CA VAL A 5 -16.69 14.79 12.26
C VAL A 5 -15.22 14.41 12.16
N ALA A 6 -14.35 14.95 13.01
CA ALA A 6 -12.91 14.69 13.02
C ALA A 6 -12.57 13.21 13.30
N SER A 7 -13.36 12.52 14.16
CA SER A 7 -13.12 11.11 14.51
C SER A 7 -13.76 10.07 13.58
N HIS A 8 -14.66 10.46 12.66
CA HIS A 8 -15.39 9.52 11.80
C HIS A 8 -15.20 9.75 10.30
N ARG A 9 -14.60 10.86 9.90
CA ARG A 9 -14.40 11.18 8.48
C ARG A 9 -12.93 11.46 8.22
N SER A 10 -12.38 10.75 7.29
CA SER A 10 -11.08 11.03 6.71
C SER A 10 -11.25 11.59 5.30
N ASN A 11 -10.25 12.29 4.81
CA ASN A 11 -10.15 12.74 3.43
C ASN A 11 -9.45 11.71 2.53
N PHE A 12 -9.45 10.44 2.90
CA PHE A 12 -8.81 9.32 2.24
C PHE A 12 -8.96 9.30 0.72
N GLN A 13 -10.14 9.66 0.21
CA GLN A 13 -10.43 9.65 -1.23
C GLN A 13 -9.73 10.79 -2.01
N LEU A 14 -9.22 11.81 -1.32
CA LEU A 14 -8.58 12.95 -1.98
C LEU A 14 -7.31 12.53 -2.73
N ALA A 15 -6.49 11.68 -2.13
CA ALA A 15 -5.23 11.22 -2.68
C ALA A 15 -5.37 10.50 -4.04
N TYR A 16 -6.52 9.84 -4.28
CA TYR A 16 -6.76 9.13 -5.55
C TYR A 16 -7.04 10.05 -6.74
N GLN A 17 -7.14 11.37 -6.52
CA GLN A 17 -7.26 12.35 -7.61
C GLN A 17 -5.92 12.66 -8.29
N GLN A 18 -4.81 12.12 -7.78
CA GLN A 18 -3.44 12.26 -8.32
C GLN A 18 -3.02 13.74 -8.51
N LYS A 19 -3.41 14.58 -7.57
CA LYS A 19 -3.04 16.00 -7.52
C LYS A 19 -2.16 16.28 -6.31
N ASP A 20 -1.49 17.43 -6.33
CA ASP A 20 -0.83 17.96 -5.14
C ASP A 20 -1.88 18.24 -4.06
N ASP A 21 -1.77 17.56 -2.94
CA ASP A 21 -2.71 17.63 -1.82
C ASP A 21 -2.08 18.16 -0.52
N VAL A 22 -0.78 18.46 -0.52
CA VAL A 22 -0.02 18.85 0.68
C VAL A 22 -0.66 20.03 1.42
N THR A 23 -1.00 21.10 0.71
CA THR A 23 -1.62 22.29 1.33
C THR A 23 -2.97 21.97 1.96
N LEU A 24 -3.77 21.13 1.29
CA LEU A 24 -5.08 20.72 1.83
C LEU A 24 -4.92 19.79 3.03
N GLN A 25 -3.96 18.86 2.97
CA GLN A 25 -3.64 17.96 4.06
C GLN A 25 -3.16 18.69 5.31
N LYS A 26 -2.25 19.67 5.16
CA LYS A 26 -1.81 20.53 6.28
C LYS A 26 -3.00 21.23 6.96
N LYS A 27 -3.85 21.90 6.19
CA LYS A 27 -5.03 22.56 6.76
C LYS A 27 -5.99 21.61 7.44
N TYR A 28 -6.16 20.41 6.87
CA TYR A 28 -7.02 19.38 7.45
C TYR A 28 -6.41 18.81 8.73
N GLY A 29 -5.12 18.47 8.72
CA GLY A 29 -4.41 17.94 9.89
C GLY A 29 -4.35 18.95 11.05
N GLU A 30 -4.06 20.21 10.77
CA GLU A 30 -4.11 21.30 11.76
C GLU A 30 -5.51 21.44 12.38
N TRP A 31 -6.56 21.40 11.57
CA TRP A 31 -7.93 21.46 12.05
C TRP A 31 -8.29 20.27 12.93
N VAL A 32 -7.93 19.05 12.50
CA VAL A 32 -8.16 17.82 13.29
C VAL A 32 -7.45 17.92 14.62
N SER A 33 -6.15 18.25 14.62
CA SER A 33 -5.37 18.39 15.86
C SER A 33 -5.93 19.44 16.81
N ASP A 34 -6.39 20.59 16.29
CA ASP A 34 -7.02 21.65 17.09
C ASP A 34 -8.34 21.16 17.76
N VAL A 35 -9.15 20.37 17.04
CA VAL A 35 -10.38 19.77 17.58
C VAL A 35 -10.08 18.83 18.74
N PHE A 36 -9.05 17.96 18.59
CA PHE A 36 -8.66 17.02 19.66
C PHE A 36 -7.99 17.72 20.83
N LEU A 37 -7.14 18.71 20.59
CA LEU A 37 -6.51 19.54 21.62
C LEU A 37 -7.55 20.25 22.49
N ARG A 38 -8.59 20.82 21.88
CA ARG A 38 -9.70 21.48 22.63
C ARG A 38 -10.52 20.50 23.47
N HIS A 39 -10.62 19.24 23.04
CA HIS A 39 -11.42 18.22 23.75
C HIS A 39 -10.66 17.54 24.86
N PHE A 40 -9.43 17.12 24.61
CA PHE A 40 -8.61 16.33 25.53
C PHE A 40 -7.57 17.17 26.30
N GLY A 41 -7.36 18.43 25.89
CA GLY A 41 -6.27 19.27 26.41
C GLY A 41 -4.90 18.89 25.81
N GLU A 42 -3.89 19.66 26.17
CA GLU A 42 -2.51 19.38 25.77
C GLU A 42 -2.01 18.10 26.44
N MET A 43 -1.56 17.16 25.62
CA MET A 43 -0.96 15.93 26.12
C MET A 43 0.56 16.06 26.12
N LYS A 44 1.17 15.85 27.29
CA LYS A 44 2.61 15.78 27.48
C LYS A 44 2.98 14.33 27.70
N PRO A 45 3.61 13.67 26.72
CA PRO A 45 4.06 12.29 26.89
C PRO A 45 5.08 12.24 28.02
N ARG A 46 5.03 11.18 28.80
CA ARG A 46 5.97 10.96 29.88
C ARG A 46 7.23 10.36 29.29
N ARG A 47 8.37 11.02 29.43
CA ARG A 47 9.66 10.37 29.25
C ARG A 47 10.01 9.67 30.55
N GLU A 48 9.98 8.36 30.55
CA GLU A 48 10.55 7.56 31.62
C GLU A 48 12.09 7.64 31.53
N PRO A 49 12.81 7.39 32.66
CA PRO A 49 14.26 7.18 32.58
C PRO A 49 14.58 6.11 31.52
N PRO A 50 15.75 6.15 30.88
CA PRO A 50 16.13 5.15 29.88
C PRO A 50 15.92 3.74 30.46
N ASN A 51 15.07 2.96 29.83
CA ASN A 51 14.89 1.55 30.12
C ASN A 51 16.05 0.75 29.53
N GLU A 52 16.18 -0.50 29.91
CA GLU A 52 17.14 -1.41 29.29
C GLU A 52 16.87 -1.58 27.80
N ARG A 53 15.57 -1.52 27.38
CA ARG A 53 15.14 -1.57 25.99
C ARG A 53 14.34 -0.33 25.59
N ILE A 54 14.46 0.08 24.33
CA ILE A 54 13.66 1.16 23.73
C ILE A 54 12.22 0.64 23.53
N ARG A 55 11.22 1.34 24.05
CA ARG A 55 9.80 0.98 23.90
C ARG A 55 9.24 1.51 22.60
N VAL A 56 8.88 0.60 21.69
CA VAL A 56 8.30 0.95 20.39
C VAL A 56 6.87 0.45 20.29
N GLY A 57 5.94 1.38 20.11
CA GLY A 57 4.53 1.07 19.88
C GLY A 57 4.19 1.07 18.40
N PHE A 58 3.57 0.02 17.90
CA PHE A 58 3.02 -0.07 16.55
C PHE A 58 1.49 -0.06 16.61
N ILE A 59 0.84 0.90 15.96
CA ILE A 59 -0.60 1.13 16.10
C ILE A 59 -1.33 1.17 14.76
N SER A 60 -2.33 0.29 14.56
CA SER A 60 -3.18 0.27 13.38
C SER A 60 -4.52 -0.43 13.62
N SER A 61 -5.55 -0.04 12.87
CA SER A 61 -6.82 -0.78 12.76
C SER A 61 -6.71 -2.03 11.87
N TYR A 62 -5.59 -2.22 11.17
CA TYR A 62 -5.45 -3.19 10.06
C TYR A 62 -4.42 -4.29 10.33
N TRP A 63 -4.12 -4.60 11.59
CA TRP A 63 -3.25 -5.70 12.01
C TRP A 63 -3.89 -7.08 11.81
N TRP A 64 -4.29 -7.35 10.58
CA TRP A 64 -4.85 -8.60 10.10
C TRP A 64 -4.44 -8.79 8.63
N ARG A 65 -4.91 -9.82 7.92
CA ARG A 65 -4.60 -10.08 6.49
C ARG A 65 -5.15 -8.98 5.56
N HIS A 66 -4.83 -7.77 5.89
CA HIS A 66 -5.01 -6.54 5.12
C HIS A 66 -3.68 -6.12 4.49
N THR A 67 -3.72 -5.24 3.48
CA THR A 67 -2.50 -4.67 2.87
C THR A 67 -1.52 -4.15 3.93
N ILE A 68 -2.00 -3.39 4.91
CA ILE A 68 -1.17 -2.82 5.99
C ILE A 68 -0.50 -3.91 6.83
N GLY A 69 -1.28 -4.89 7.32
CA GLY A 69 -0.73 -5.98 8.12
C GLY A 69 0.32 -6.79 7.35
N LYS A 70 0.10 -7.04 6.05
CA LYS A 70 1.05 -7.76 5.20
C LYS A 70 2.35 -6.98 4.94
N LEU A 71 2.24 -5.67 4.67
CA LEU A 71 3.39 -4.83 4.35
C LEU A 71 4.27 -4.57 5.57
N PHE A 72 3.68 -4.28 6.73
CA PHE A 72 4.41 -3.74 7.87
C PHE A 72 4.63 -4.74 9.02
N ARG A 73 4.09 -5.96 8.95
CA ARG A 73 4.33 -6.96 10.01
C ARG A 73 5.81 -7.28 10.19
N GLY A 74 6.61 -7.26 9.12
CA GLY A 74 8.03 -7.51 9.20
C GLY A 74 8.79 -6.49 10.06
N TRP A 75 8.30 -5.27 10.23
CA TRP A 75 8.87 -4.32 11.19
C TRP A 75 8.71 -4.79 12.63
N VAL A 76 7.60 -5.47 12.94
CA VAL A 76 7.34 -6.03 14.28
C VAL A 76 8.08 -7.36 14.48
N GLU A 77 8.07 -8.22 13.44
CA GLU A 77 8.58 -9.59 13.51
C GLU A 77 10.12 -9.66 13.47
N GLU A 78 10.80 -8.66 12.88
CA GLU A 78 12.24 -8.68 12.62
C GLU A 78 13.05 -7.66 13.46
N LEU A 79 12.41 -6.78 14.24
CA LEU A 79 13.12 -5.92 15.19
C LEU A 79 13.82 -6.77 16.24
N ASP A 80 15.02 -6.33 16.65
CA ASP A 80 15.82 -7.00 17.68
C ASP A 80 15.13 -6.90 19.06
N SER A 81 14.55 -8.01 19.50
CA SER A 81 13.83 -8.10 20.80
C SER A 81 14.73 -7.94 22.03
N ASP A 82 16.06 -8.07 21.87
CA ASP A 82 16.98 -7.83 22.99
C ASP A 82 17.16 -6.32 23.23
N GLU A 83 16.96 -5.50 22.20
CA GLU A 83 17.15 -4.05 22.26
C GLU A 83 15.81 -3.27 22.31
N PHE A 84 14.76 -3.79 21.67
CA PHE A 84 13.47 -3.12 21.54
C PHE A 84 12.36 -3.87 22.31
N GLU A 85 11.63 -3.16 23.17
CA GLU A 85 10.38 -3.65 23.76
C GLU A 85 9.22 -3.29 22.82
N ILE A 86 8.64 -4.30 22.20
CA ILE A 86 7.67 -4.13 21.11
C ILE A 86 6.24 -4.23 21.63
N ILE A 87 5.45 -3.18 21.43
CA ILE A 87 4.04 -3.13 21.83
C ILE A 87 3.18 -2.95 20.58
N VAL A 88 2.28 -3.89 20.30
CA VAL A 88 1.35 -3.82 19.18
C VAL A 88 -0.04 -3.40 19.68
N TYR A 89 -0.54 -2.27 19.18
CA TYR A 89 -1.90 -1.79 19.43
C TYR A 89 -2.78 -2.08 18.20
N HIS A 90 -3.65 -3.07 18.33
CA HIS A 90 -4.63 -3.39 17.30
C HIS A 90 -5.97 -2.73 17.62
N LEU A 91 -6.34 -1.72 16.85
CA LEU A 91 -7.59 -0.96 17.03
C LEU A 91 -8.80 -1.65 16.39
N GLY A 92 -8.56 -2.57 15.46
CA GLY A 92 -9.60 -3.31 14.75
C GLY A 92 -10.18 -4.47 15.56
N THR A 93 -11.28 -5.05 15.04
CA THR A 93 -11.93 -6.22 15.63
C THR A 93 -11.65 -7.52 14.87
N ARG A 94 -11.11 -7.42 13.64
CA ARG A 94 -10.76 -8.60 12.83
C ARG A 94 -9.48 -9.22 13.35
N GLN A 95 -9.49 -10.55 13.44
CA GLN A 95 -8.32 -11.34 13.83
C GLN A 95 -8.16 -12.52 12.89
N ASP A 96 -6.93 -12.83 12.53
CA ASP A 96 -6.54 -13.94 11.67
C ASP A 96 -5.08 -14.36 11.94
N GLU A 97 -4.47 -15.13 11.04
CA GLU A 97 -3.11 -15.62 11.17
C GLU A 97 -2.04 -14.50 11.25
N VAL A 98 -2.26 -13.35 10.60
CA VAL A 98 -1.37 -12.19 10.70
C VAL A 98 -1.47 -11.57 12.10
N THR A 99 -2.67 -11.45 12.63
CA THR A 99 -2.89 -11.00 14.01
C THR A 99 -2.19 -11.88 15.03
N GLN A 100 -2.28 -13.22 14.82
CA GLN A 100 -1.64 -14.20 15.70
C GLN A 100 -0.11 -14.12 15.64
N SER A 101 0.45 -13.98 14.43
CA SER A 101 1.90 -13.81 14.24
C SER A 101 2.42 -12.57 14.97
N LEU A 102 1.74 -11.44 14.81
CA LEU A 102 2.09 -10.19 15.50
C LEU A 102 1.99 -10.31 17.03
N ALA A 103 0.97 -11.00 17.54
CA ALA A 103 0.80 -11.23 18.97
C ALA A 103 1.88 -12.14 19.58
N LEU A 104 2.48 -13.02 18.75
CA LEU A 104 3.59 -13.87 19.16
C LEU A 104 4.95 -13.15 19.11
N ALA A 105 5.12 -12.23 18.16
CA ALA A 105 6.37 -11.49 17.97
C ALA A 105 6.51 -10.30 18.95
N ALA A 106 5.41 -9.69 19.39
CA ALA A 106 5.42 -8.56 20.29
C ALA A 106 5.57 -8.98 21.75
N ASP A 107 6.29 -8.18 22.57
CA ASP A 107 6.31 -8.33 24.04
C ASP A 107 4.91 -8.12 24.62
N THR A 108 4.16 -7.19 24.04
CA THR A 108 2.78 -6.88 24.47
C THR A 108 1.88 -6.67 23.27
N TYR A 109 0.79 -7.42 23.21
CA TYR A 109 -0.27 -7.24 22.23
C TYR A 109 -1.53 -6.69 22.90
N VAL A 110 -2.01 -5.53 22.44
CA VAL A 110 -3.14 -4.79 23.00
C VAL A 110 -4.26 -4.69 21.99
N ASN A 111 -5.44 -5.21 22.32
CA ASN A 111 -6.67 -5.02 21.53
C ASN A 111 -7.75 -4.42 22.42
N ILE A 112 -7.85 -3.10 22.42
CA ILE A 112 -8.78 -2.33 23.23
C ILE A 112 -9.64 -1.48 22.32
N GLN A 113 -10.95 -1.48 22.57
CA GLN A 113 -11.91 -0.68 21.83
C GLN A 113 -12.25 0.60 22.60
N GLY A 114 -12.48 1.68 21.87
CA GLY A 114 -12.86 2.98 22.40
C GLY A 114 -11.68 3.92 22.61
N LEU A 115 -11.82 5.14 22.07
CA LEU A 115 -10.76 6.14 21.99
C LEU A 115 -10.15 6.46 23.38
N ASP A 116 -10.99 6.71 24.39
CA ASP A 116 -10.50 7.07 25.73
C ASP A 116 -9.68 5.95 26.39
N ALA A 117 -10.12 4.70 26.23
CA ALA A 117 -9.41 3.53 26.74
C ALA A 117 -8.08 3.31 26.01
N GLN A 118 -8.05 3.53 24.70
CA GLN A 118 -6.84 3.45 23.86
C GLN A 118 -5.83 4.53 24.25
N VAL A 119 -6.27 5.79 24.37
CA VAL A 119 -5.42 6.91 24.82
C VAL A 119 -4.85 6.64 26.21
N LYS A 120 -5.69 6.19 27.16
CA LYS A 120 -5.25 5.86 28.51
C LYS A 120 -4.18 4.78 28.50
N ARG A 121 -4.40 3.69 27.77
CA ARG A 121 -3.48 2.56 27.70
C ARG A 121 -2.13 2.94 27.09
N ILE A 122 -2.10 3.67 25.95
CA ILE A 122 -0.87 4.11 25.32
C ILE A 122 -0.04 5.01 26.25
N LYS A 123 -0.72 5.88 27.02
CA LYS A 123 -0.05 6.74 28.01
C LYS A 123 0.50 5.95 29.20
N GLU A 124 -0.18 4.89 29.63
CA GLU A 124 0.28 4.01 30.73
C GLU A 124 1.50 3.17 30.31
N ASP A 125 1.54 2.74 29.05
CA ASP A 125 2.66 1.98 28.48
C ASP A 125 3.92 2.85 28.28
N ALA A 126 3.80 4.18 28.26
CA ALA A 126 4.89 5.16 28.19
C ALA A 126 5.94 4.81 27.11
N VAL A 127 5.47 4.57 25.88
CA VAL A 127 6.34 4.24 24.74
C VAL A 127 7.24 5.41 24.36
N ASP A 128 8.47 5.15 23.97
CA ASP A 128 9.44 6.15 23.52
C ASP A 128 9.12 6.62 22.09
N VAL A 129 8.78 5.68 21.22
CA VAL A 129 8.42 5.93 19.83
C VAL A 129 7.09 5.23 19.50
N LEU A 130 6.16 5.96 18.90
CA LEU A 130 4.89 5.43 18.43
C LEU A 130 4.84 5.49 16.90
N ILE A 131 4.72 4.35 16.27
CA ILE A 131 4.71 4.20 14.81
C ILE A 131 3.30 3.84 14.33
N TYR A 132 2.79 4.64 13.41
CA TYR A 132 1.55 4.41 12.69
C TYR A 132 1.88 3.92 11.27
N PRO A 133 1.72 2.64 10.92
CA PRO A 133 1.92 2.16 9.55
C PRO A 133 1.10 2.93 8.51
N GLU A 134 -0.04 3.49 8.94
CA GLU A 134 -0.92 4.33 8.12
C GLU A 134 -1.70 5.32 8.99
N VAL A 135 -2.00 6.49 8.44
CA VAL A 135 -2.92 7.46 9.03
C VAL A 135 -3.84 8.01 7.93
N GLY A 136 -5.13 8.13 8.24
CA GLY A 136 -6.12 8.70 7.32
C GLY A 136 -6.98 7.68 6.58
N MET A 137 -6.72 6.37 6.73
CA MET A 137 -7.58 5.32 6.18
C MET A 137 -8.84 5.11 7.03
N ASP A 138 -8.77 5.37 8.33
CA ASP A 138 -9.92 5.34 9.25
C ASP A 138 -9.86 6.50 10.26
N GLY A 139 -11.00 6.76 10.90
CA GLY A 139 -11.11 7.86 11.86
C GLY A 139 -10.49 7.55 13.22
N GLY A 140 -10.39 6.29 13.62
CA GLY A 140 -9.82 5.88 14.90
C GLY A 140 -8.32 6.13 14.96
N THR A 141 -7.59 5.63 13.96
CA THR A 141 -6.16 5.86 13.80
C THR A 141 -5.84 7.35 13.69
N LEU A 142 -6.63 8.10 12.89
CA LEU A 142 -6.49 9.55 12.76
C LEU A 142 -6.71 10.27 14.10
N ALA A 143 -7.71 9.86 14.88
CA ALA A 143 -8.02 10.47 16.17
C ALA A 143 -6.89 10.30 17.21
N LEU A 144 -6.23 9.15 17.22
CA LEU A 144 -5.05 8.90 18.05
C LEU A 144 -3.84 9.69 17.55
N ALA A 145 -3.59 9.64 16.25
CA ALA A 145 -2.48 10.34 15.60
C ALA A 145 -2.53 11.87 15.79
N ALA A 146 -3.74 12.45 15.88
CA ALA A 146 -3.94 13.87 16.15
C ALA A 146 -3.60 14.32 17.60
N GLN A 147 -3.20 13.39 18.45
CA GLN A 147 -2.81 13.64 19.83
C GLN A 147 -1.34 13.28 20.06
N ARG A 148 -0.63 14.02 20.91
CA ARG A 148 0.77 13.70 21.27
C ARG A 148 0.78 12.62 22.35
N LEU A 149 0.82 11.34 21.95
CA LEU A 149 0.74 10.18 22.84
C LEU A 149 2.11 9.60 23.20
N ALA A 150 3.14 9.91 22.41
CA ALA A 150 4.53 9.52 22.65
C ALA A 150 5.49 10.68 22.41
N PRO A 151 6.71 10.67 22.99
CA PRO A 151 7.75 11.68 22.75
C PRO A 151 8.08 11.83 21.27
N VAL A 152 8.15 10.70 20.54
CA VAL A 152 8.36 10.65 19.08
C VAL A 152 7.19 9.92 18.43
N GLN A 153 6.62 10.51 17.39
CA GLN A 153 5.54 9.91 16.61
C GLN A 153 5.88 9.87 15.13
N CYS A 154 5.77 8.69 14.56
CA CYS A 154 6.09 8.42 13.17
C CYS A 154 4.87 7.89 12.43
N VAL A 155 4.71 8.28 11.19
CA VAL A 155 3.77 7.65 10.25
C VAL A 155 4.53 7.00 9.12
N ALA A 156 4.01 5.89 8.58
CA ALA A 156 4.58 5.23 7.43
C ALA A 156 3.65 5.29 6.20
N TRP A 157 4.17 4.85 5.09
CA TRP A 157 3.55 4.96 3.76
C TRP A 157 2.40 3.99 3.48
N GLY A 158 1.84 3.31 4.47
CA GLY A 158 0.66 2.48 4.28
C GLY A 158 -0.53 3.24 3.68
N HIS A 159 -0.63 4.54 3.99
CA HIS A 159 -1.36 5.52 3.20
C HIS A 159 -0.34 6.57 2.71
N PRO A 160 0.13 6.48 1.43
CA PRO A 160 1.33 7.16 0.97
C PRO A 160 1.11 8.64 0.63
N ILE A 161 0.65 9.42 1.61
CA ILE A 161 0.52 10.87 1.59
C ILE A 161 0.85 11.46 2.96
N THR A 162 1.28 12.72 3.00
CA THR A 162 1.45 13.45 4.28
C THR A 162 0.18 13.44 5.11
N THR A 163 0.30 13.36 6.43
CA THR A 163 -0.86 13.46 7.33
C THR A 163 -1.31 14.91 7.53
N GLY A 164 -0.38 15.86 7.43
CA GLY A 164 -0.61 17.26 7.77
C GLY A 164 -0.75 17.50 9.29
N LEU A 165 -0.59 16.48 10.14
CA LEU A 165 -0.76 16.57 11.58
C LEU A 165 0.48 17.19 12.24
N PRO A 166 0.37 18.27 13.05
CA PRO A 166 1.50 18.83 13.80
C PRO A 166 2.06 17.88 14.86
N THR A 167 1.35 16.80 15.17
CA THR A 167 1.72 15.77 16.13
C THR A 167 2.58 14.66 15.56
N MET A 168 2.77 14.60 14.24
CA MET A 168 3.64 13.64 13.55
C MET A 168 5.00 14.29 13.27
N ASP A 169 6.06 13.67 13.77
CA ASP A 169 7.41 14.19 13.64
C ASP A 169 8.07 13.69 12.35
N TYR A 170 7.90 12.42 12.04
CA TYR A 170 8.58 11.76 10.92
C TYR A 170 7.61 10.99 10.02
N PHE A 171 7.92 11.00 8.72
CA PHE A 171 7.30 10.13 7.73
C PHE A 171 8.33 9.08 7.27
N LEU A 172 8.10 7.82 7.63
CA LEU A 172 8.95 6.69 7.25
C LEU A 172 8.56 6.20 5.87
N THR A 173 9.47 6.32 4.92
CA THR A 173 9.22 6.00 3.51
C THR A 173 10.31 5.12 2.91
N SER A 174 10.15 4.72 1.65
CA SER A 174 11.09 3.91 0.88
C SER A 174 11.99 4.78 0.01
N GLU A 175 13.29 4.58 0.09
CA GLU A 175 14.25 5.24 -0.80
C GLU A 175 13.97 4.92 -2.28
N ALA A 176 13.65 3.65 -2.58
CA ALA A 176 13.38 3.21 -3.95
C ALA A 176 12.08 3.77 -4.55
N MET A 177 11.10 4.13 -3.70
CA MET A 177 9.80 4.64 -4.15
C MET A 177 9.75 6.16 -4.23
N GLU A 178 10.59 6.88 -3.46
CA GLU A 178 10.56 8.33 -3.44
C GLU A 178 11.19 8.94 -4.69
N PRO A 179 10.58 9.97 -5.29
CA PRO A 179 11.28 10.80 -6.26
C PRO A 179 12.37 11.64 -5.59
N ASP A 180 13.32 12.17 -6.38
CA ASP A 180 14.47 12.93 -5.87
C ASP A 180 14.06 14.16 -5.04
N GLU A 181 13.05 14.90 -5.47
CA GLU A 181 12.55 16.12 -4.81
C GLU A 181 11.32 15.87 -3.91
N SER A 182 11.29 14.73 -3.20
CA SER A 182 10.11 14.30 -2.44
C SER A 182 9.84 15.07 -1.15
N ALA A 183 10.85 15.71 -0.55
CA ALA A 183 10.71 16.33 0.78
C ALA A 183 9.60 17.39 0.87
N THR A 184 9.30 18.10 -0.21
CA THR A 184 8.23 19.11 -0.25
C THR A 184 6.82 18.53 -0.26
N ALA A 185 6.70 17.22 -0.50
CA ALA A 185 5.42 16.50 -0.52
C ALA A 185 4.90 16.12 0.89
N TYR A 186 5.66 16.42 1.94
CA TYR A 186 5.37 16.03 3.31
C TYR A 186 5.42 17.21 4.26
N SER A 187 4.63 17.18 5.33
CA SER A 187 4.71 18.12 6.45
C SER A 187 5.65 17.61 7.53
N GLU A 188 5.79 16.31 7.62
CA GLU A 188 6.68 15.59 8.52
C GLU A 188 8.11 15.59 8.00
N GLN A 189 9.09 15.36 8.87
CA GLN A 189 10.46 15.10 8.43
C GLN A 189 10.53 13.74 7.73
N LEU A 190 10.97 13.72 6.48
CA LEU A 190 11.05 12.51 5.67
C LEU A 190 12.27 11.67 6.03
N ILE A 191 12.03 10.40 6.36
CA ILE A 191 13.08 9.40 6.62
C ILE A 191 12.95 8.31 5.56
N LYS A 192 13.95 8.22 4.69
CA LYS A 192 14.02 7.21 3.63
C LYS A 192 14.76 5.98 4.14
N LEU A 193 14.03 4.87 4.29
CA LEU A 193 14.61 3.56 4.58
C LEU A 193 15.04 2.88 3.28
N PRO A 194 16.10 2.06 3.28
CA PRO A 194 16.63 1.43 2.07
C PRO A 194 15.61 0.52 1.37
N GLY A 195 15.83 0.26 0.11
CA GLY A 195 15.00 -0.62 -0.72
C GLY A 195 13.52 -0.24 -0.67
N LEU A 196 12.65 -1.23 -0.49
CA LEU A 196 11.20 -1.04 -0.35
C LEU A 196 10.77 -0.58 1.05
N SER A 197 11.69 -0.36 1.98
CA SER A 197 11.48 0.02 3.39
C SER A 197 10.73 -1.01 4.26
N ILE A 198 10.47 -2.18 3.77
CA ILE A 198 9.72 -3.25 4.45
C ILE A 198 10.45 -4.59 4.33
N ALA A 199 10.31 -5.44 5.36
CA ALA A 199 10.64 -6.86 5.26
C ALA A 199 9.37 -7.64 4.90
N TYR A 200 9.19 -7.89 3.59
CA TYR A 200 7.98 -8.52 3.08
C TYR A 200 8.22 -9.99 2.77
N ASN A 201 7.53 -10.86 3.47
CA ASN A 201 7.63 -12.30 3.25
C ASN A 201 6.91 -12.72 1.95
N ARG A 202 7.54 -13.58 1.17
CA ARG A 202 6.94 -14.13 -0.05
C ARG A 202 5.58 -14.77 0.28
N PRO A 203 4.49 -14.41 -0.44
CA PRO A 203 3.20 -15.04 -0.25
C PRO A 203 3.27 -16.54 -0.50
N VAL A 204 2.68 -17.33 0.40
CA VAL A 204 2.51 -18.77 0.18
C VAL A 204 1.45 -18.95 -0.93
N LEU A 205 1.90 -19.44 -2.06
CA LEU A 205 1.01 -19.66 -3.20
C LEU A 205 0.19 -20.94 -3.00
N PRO A 206 -1.13 -20.89 -3.25
CA PRO A 206 -1.92 -22.10 -3.31
C PRO A 206 -1.52 -22.94 -4.54
N LYS A 207 -1.74 -24.25 -4.51
CA LYS A 207 -1.66 -25.05 -5.72
C LYS A 207 -2.62 -24.47 -6.76
N LEU A 208 -2.17 -24.24 -7.98
CA LEU A 208 -3.05 -23.75 -9.06
C LEU A 208 -4.03 -24.86 -9.46
N VAL A 209 -5.27 -24.71 -9.03
CA VAL A 209 -6.36 -25.67 -9.29
C VAL A 209 -7.51 -25.03 -10.07
N ARG A 210 -7.57 -23.70 -10.13
CA ARG A 210 -8.54 -22.96 -10.91
C ARG A 210 -8.03 -22.73 -12.32
N SER A 211 -8.93 -22.83 -13.28
CA SER A 211 -8.72 -22.53 -14.71
C SER A 211 -9.29 -21.15 -15.06
N ARG A 212 -9.03 -20.69 -16.28
CA ARG A 212 -9.66 -19.49 -16.84
C ARG A 212 -11.19 -19.61 -16.90
N GLU A 213 -11.71 -20.83 -17.14
CA GLU A 213 -13.14 -21.14 -17.19
C GLU A 213 -13.81 -20.89 -15.84
N ASP A 214 -13.18 -21.26 -14.72
CA ASP A 214 -13.68 -21.02 -13.37
C ASP A 214 -13.92 -19.54 -13.08
N PHE A 215 -13.15 -18.67 -13.72
CA PHE A 215 -13.29 -17.21 -13.66
C PHE A 215 -14.15 -16.64 -14.80
N LYS A 216 -14.69 -17.49 -15.68
CA LYS A 216 -15.43 -17.11 -16.91
C LYS A 216 -14.59 -16.23 -17.85
N LEU A 217 -13.30 -16.55 -17.97
CA LEU A 217 -12.34 -15.84 -18.81
C LEU A 217 -12.11 -16.64 -20.12
N PRO A 218 -11.83 -15.95 -21.24
CA PRO A 218 -11.55 -16.61 -22.52
C PRO A 218 -10.23 -17.41 -22.47
N GLN A 219 -10.24 -18.61 -23.10
CA GLN A 219 -9.12 -19.53 -23.09
C GLN A 219 -7.95 -19.04 -24.00
N GLU A 220 -8.29 -18.57 -25.20
CA GLU A 220 -7.33 -18.30 -26.29
C GLU A 220 -6.87 -16.82 -26.33
N LYS A 221 -7.25 -16.01 -25.36
CA LYS A 221 -6.88 -14.59 -25.30
C LYS A 221 -5.66 -14.37 -24.40
N VAL A 222 -4.94 -13.28 -24.64
CA VAL A 222 -3.91 -12.78 -23.74
C VAL A 222 -4.59 -11.99 -22.62
N LEU A 223 -4.50 -12.51 -21.40
CA LEU A 223 -5.18 -11.94 -20.23
C LEU A 223 -4.30 -10.91 -19.53
N TYR A 224 -4.72 -9.65 -19.57
CA TYR A 224 -4.10 -8.55 -18.87
C TYR A 224 -4.83 -8.30 -17.55
N LEU A 225 -4.19 -8.59 -16.42
CA LEU A 225 -4.75 -8.38 -15.10
C LEU A 225 -4.65 -6.91 -14.67
N CYS A 226 -5.79 -6.29 -14.40
CA CYS A 226 -5.96 -4.92 -13.90
C CYS A 226 -6.66 -4.99 -12.53
N CYS A 227 -5.97 -5.45 -11.48
CA CYS A 227 -6.58 -5.85 -10.21
C CYS A 227 -6.74 -4.74 -9.19
N GLN A 228 -6.40 -3.51 -9.52
CA GLN A 228 -6.53 -2.38 -8.61
C GLN A 228 -8.00 -1.96 -8.40
N SER A 229 -8.28 -1.30 -7.28
CA SER A 229 -9.60 -0.72 -7.04
C SER A 229 -9.99 0.23 -8.17
N LEU A 230 -11.21 0.09 -8.73
CA LEU A 230 -11.62 0.78 -9.96
C LEU A 230 -11.56 2.31 -9.89
N PHE A 231 -11.62 2.91 -8.70
CA PHE A 231 -11.49 4.35 -8.51
C PHE A 231 -10.04 4.87 -8.70
N LYS A 232 -9.05 3.98 -8.79
CA LYS A 232 -7.65 4.32 -9.09
C LYS A 232 -7.41 4.54 -10.59
N TYR A 233 -8.29 3.99 -11.43
CA TYR A 233 -8.20 4.16 -12.89
C TYR A 233 -8.88 5.45 -13.31
N LEU A 234 -8.09 6.52 -13.49
CA LEU A 234 -8.61 7.83 -13.86
C LEU A 234 -8.97 7.92 -15.34
N PRO A 235 -9.93 8.78 -15.72
CA PRO A 235 -10.42 8.89 -17.10
C PRO A 235 -9.35 9.19 -18.15
N GLU A 236 -8.34 9.97 -17.80
CA GLU A 236 -7.22 10.33 -18.68
C GLU A 236 -6.34 9.15 -19.08
N ASN A 237 -6.53 7.98 -18.47
CA ASN A 237 -5.79 6.76 -18.76
C ASN A 237 -6.60 5.74 -19.58
N ASP A 238 -7.87 6.02 -19.89
CA ASP A 238 -8.75 5.05 -20.54
C ASP A 238 -8.30 4.64 -21.94
N GLU A 239 -7.58 5.52 -22.65
CA GLU A 239 -7.04 5.22 -23.98
C GLU A 239 -5.96 4.14 -24.00
N VAL A 240 -5.31 3.88 -22.85
CA VAL A 240 -4.23 2.88 -22.74
C VAL A 240 -4.74 1.50 -23.18
N TRP A 241 -5.88 1.06 -22.65
CA TRP A 241 -6.44 -0.26 -23.01
C TRP A 241 -6.88 -0.34 -24.46
N VAL A 242 -7.44 0.75 -24.99
CA VAL A 242 -7.82 0.85 -26.42
C VAL A 242 -6.59 0.73 -27.31
N ASN A 243 -5.50 1.43 -26.97
CA ASN A 243 -4.26 1.42 -27.76
C ASN A 243 -3.58 0.04 -27.73
N ILE A 244 -3.55 -0.63 -26.57
CA ILE A 244 -3.08 -2.01 -26.47
C ILE A 244 -3.95 -2.93 -27.33
N ARG A 245 -5.27 -2.85 -27.23
CA ARG A 245 -6.22 -3.72 -27.96
C ARG A 245 -6.11 -3.57 -29.46
N ARG A 246 -5.84 -2.36 -29.98
CA ARG A 246 -5.64 -2.12 -31.43
C ARG A 246 -4.45 -2.88 -31.99
N GLN A 247 -3.38 -3.01 -31.20
CA GLN A 247 -2.13 -3.66 -31.62
C GLN A 247 -2.07 -5.14 -31.24
N VAL A 248 -2.81 -5.55 -30.22
CA VAL A 248 -2.93 -6.93 -29.74
C VAL A 248 -4.40 -7.37 -29.88
N PRO A 249 -4.82 -7.91 -31.07
CA PRO A 249 -6.23 -8.29 -31.29
C PRO A 249 -6.78 -9.32 -30.30
N ASP A 250 -5.91 -10.06 -29.63
CA ASP A 250 -6.28 -11.05 -28.61
C ASP A 250 -6.15 -10.55 -27.17
N ALA A 251 -5.85 -9.25 -26.96
CA ALA A 251 -5.83 -8.68 -25.63
C ALA A 251 -7.20 -8.75 -24.98
N HIS A 252 -7.25 -9.21 -23.73
CA HIS A 252 -8.42 -9.25 -22.89
C HIS A 252 -8.11 -8.73 -21.50
N PHE A 253 -8.76 -7.66 -21.07
CA PHE A 253 -8.49 -6.97 -19.81
C PHE A 253 -9.40 -7.52 -18.71
N VAL A 254 -8.80 -7.89 -17.61
CA VAL A 254 -9.48 -8.50 -16.46
C VAL A 254 -9.47 -7.53 -15.29
N PHE A 255 -10.64 -7.00 -14.95
CA PHE A 255 -10.84 -6.11 -13.81
C PHE A 255 -11.58 -6.85 -12.69
N ILE A 256 -11.42 -6.37 -11.46
CA ILE A 256 -12.16 -6.87 -10.30
C ILE A 256 -13.26 -5.87 -9.93
N HIS A 257 -14.47 -6.37 -9.71
CA HIS A 257 -15.61 -5.55 -9.27
C HIS A 257 -15.27 -4.76 -8.01
N ASN A 258 -15.66 -3.48 -7.96
CA ASN A 258 -15.65 -2.73 -6.71
C ASN A 258 -16.80 -3.19 -5.80
N LYS A 259 -16.62 -3.09 -4.48
CA LYS A 259 -17.69 -3.37 -3.50
C LYS A 259 -18.95 -2.53 -3.77
N SER A 260 -18.79 -1.29 -4.26
CA SER A 260 -19.90 -0.47 -4.74
C SER A 260 -20.18 -0.76 -6.20
N SER A 261 -21.36 -1.32 -6.49
CA SER A 261 -21.83 -1.55 -7.86
C SER A 261 -21.86 -0.26 -8.69
N LYS A 262 -22.19 0.89 -8.06
CA LYS A 262 -22.19 2.19 -8.73
C LYS A 262 -20.79 2.59 -9.27
N ILE A 263 -19.72 2.26 -8.56
CA ILE A 263 -18.35 2.53 -9.03
C ILE A 263 -18.05 1.64 -10.23
N THR A 264 -18.37 0.36 -10.15
CA THR A 264 -18.19 -0.60 -11.24
C THR A 264 -18.95 -0.15 -12.49
N GLU A 265 -20.23 0.19 -12.36
CA GLU A 265 -21.07 0.63 -13.49
C GLU A 265 -20.53 1.92 -14.15
N ARG A 266 -20.12 2.89 -13.35
CA ARG A 266 -19.51 4.13 -13.89
C ARG A 266 -18.24 3.85 -14.67
N PHE A 267 -17.35 3.00 -14.14
CA PHE A 267 -16.12 2.62 -14.79
C PHE A 267 -16.40 1.85 -16.09
N LYS A 268 -17.30 0.86 -16.05
CA LYS A 268 -17.72 0.06 -17.20
C LYS A 268 -18.31 0.92 -18.32
N ASN A 269 -19.21 1.83 -17.98
CA ASN A 269 -19.83 2.72 -18.97
C ASN A 269 -18.81 3.67 -19.61
N ARG A 270 -17.87 4.19 -18.83
CA ARG A 270 -16.78 5.04 -19.32
C ARG A 270 -15.89 4.29 -20.31
N LEU A 271 -15.44 3.09 -19.94
CA LEU A 271 -14.66 2.23 -20.84
C LEU A 271 -15.45 1.84 -22.09
N ALA A 272 -16.74 1.49 -21.96
CA ALA A 272 -17.58 1.13 -23.10
C ALA A 272 -17.61 2.23 -24.15
N THR A 273 -17.72 3.50 -23.72
CA THR A 273 -17.67 4.65 -24.61
C THR A 273 -16.33 4.74 -25.35
N GLN A 274 -15.21 4.56 -24.65
CA GLN A 274 -13.88 4.63 -25.28
C GLN A 274 -13.65 3.50 -26.30
N PHE A 275 -14.03 2.27 -25.95
CA PHE A 275 -13.92 1.14 -26.86
C PHE A 275 -14.85 1.27 -28.07
N GLN A 276 -16.09 1.72 -27.89
CA GLN A 276 -17.04 1.96 -28.96
C GLN A 276 -16.52 2.99 -29.95
N ASN A 277 -15.91 4.09 -29.48
CA ASN A 277 -15.29 5.12 -30.33
C ASN A 277 -14.13 4.55 -31.18
N SER A 278 -13.56 3.42 -30.77
CA SER A 278 -12.51 2.70 -31.50
C SER A 278 -13.02 1.55 -32.37
N GLY A 279 -14.33 1.36 -32.46
CA GLY A 279 -14.96 0.30 -33.24
C GLY A 279 -14.91 -1.09 -32.59
N VAL A 280 -14.60 -1.17 -31.28
CA VAL A 280 -14.52 -2.42 -30.51
C VAL A 280 -15.62 -2.49 -29.49
N THR A 281 -16.28 -3.63 -29.34
CA THR A 281 -17.26 -3.87 -28.28
C THR A 281 -16.54 -4.22 -26.97
N LEU A 282 -16.88 -3.54 -25.89
CA LEU A 282 -16.24 -3.75 -24.58
C LEU A 282 -16.23 -5.22 -24.16
N ASN A 283 -17.37 -5.92 -24.32
CA ASN A 283 -17.50 -7.33 -23.90
C ASN A 283 -16.61 -8.31 -24.68
N ASP A 284 -16.08 -7.91 -25.84
CA ASP A 284 -15.16 -8.74 -26.62
C ASP A 284 -13.73 -8.74 -26.06
N CYS A 285 -13.41 -7.79 -25.20
CA CYS A 285 -12.05 -7.57 -24.70
C CYS A 285 -11.94 -7.22 -23.22
N VAL A 286 -13.05 -7.18 -22.46
CA VAL A 286 -13.02 -6.84 -21.03
C VAL A 286 -13.92 -7.79 -20.25
N SER A 287 -13.39 -8.33 -19.16
CA SER A 287 -14.14 -9.06 -18.14
C SER A 287 -14.04 -8.37 -16.78
N PHE A 288 -15.13 -8.41 -16.04
CA PHE A 288 -15.17 -8.01 -14.63
C PHE A 288 -15.40 -9.26 -13.78
N VAL A 289 -14.37 -9.64 -13.02
CA VAL A 289 -14.47 -10.76 -12.06
C VAL A 289 -15.06 -10.25 -10.77
N GLY A 290 -15.90 -11.06 -10.12
CA GLY A 290 -16.54 -10.71 -8.85
C GLY A 290 -15.54 -10.49 -7.71
N GLN A 291 -16.05 -10.10 -6.54
CA GLN A 291 -15.22 -10.06 -5.33
C GLN A 291 -14.72 -11.48 -5.02
N LEU A 292 -13.42 -11.61 -4.83
CA LEU A 292 -12.75 -12.89 -4.59
C LEU A 292 -12.30 -13.02 -3.14
N ALA A 293 -12.32 -14.24 -2.60
CA ALA A 293 -11.52 -14.59 -1.44
C ALA A 293 -10.04 -14.46 -1.80
N PHE A 294 -9.17 -14.32 -0.80
CA PHE A 294 -7.75 -14.09 -1.05
C PHE A 294 -7.09 -15.21 -1.86
N GLU A 295 -7.41 -16.44 -1.55
CA GLU A 295 -6.91 -17.62 -2.25
C GLU A 295 -7.34 -17.64 -3.73
N ASP A 296 -8.61 -17.33 -4.01
CA ASP A 296 -9.12 -17.22 -5.39
C ASP A 296 -8.49 -16.03 -6.14
N TYR A 297 -8.20 -14.94 -5.44
CA TYR A 297 -7.47 -13.81 -6.04
C TYR A 297 -6.04 -14.21 -6.43
N LEU A 298 -5.34 -14.98 -5.59
CA LEU A 298 -4.03 -15.52 -5.96
C LEU A 298 -4.12 -16.46 -7.16
N GLN A 299 -5.16 -17.33 -7.22
CA GLN A 299 -5.40 -18.20 -8.38
C GLN A 299 -5.64 -17.38 -9.66
N LEU A 300 -6.38 -16.26 -9.57
CA LEU A 300 -6.61 -15.36 -10.71
C LEU A 300 -5.29 -14.80 -11.25
N ASN A 301 -4.35 -14.42 -10.39
CA ASN A 301 -3.00 -14.00 -10.82
C ASN A 301 -2.28 -15.13 -11.59
N GLY A 302 -2.42 -16.38 -11.13
CA GLY A 302 -1.78 -17.55 -11.75
C GLY A 302 -2.29 -17.89 -13.14
N VAL A 303 -3.54 -17.53 -13.51
CA VAL A 303 -4.13 -17.81 -14.83
C VAL A 303 -4.02 -16.65 -15.81
N CYS A 304 -3.56 -15.48 -15.38
CA CYS A 304 -3.33 -14.31 -16.23
C CYS A 304 -1.92 -14.33 -16.85
N ASP A 305 -1.76 -13.58 -17.92
CA ASP A 305 -0.53 -13.53 -18.71
C ASP A 305 0.35 -12.32 -18.41
N VAL A 306 -0.25 -11.15 -18.14
CA VAL A 306 0.43 -9.87 -17.91
C VAL A 306 -0.29 -9.10 -16.81
N TYR A 307 0.46 -8.52 -15.88
CA TYR A 307 -0.04 -7.56 -14.90
C TYR A 307 0.13 -6.14 -15.44
N LEU A 308 -0.96 -5.40 -15.55
CA LEU A 308 -0.96 -3.98 -15.88
C LEU A 308 -1.15 -3.15 -14.59
N ASP A 309 -0.11 -2.49 -14.17
CA ASP A 309 -0.17 -1.60 -13.01
C ASP A 309 -1.04 -0.36 -13.30
N SER A 310 -1.72 0.15 -12.30
CA SER A 310 -2.53 1.36 -12.45
C SER A 310 -1.67 2.62 -12.46
N LEU A 311 -1.91 3.48 -13.42
CA LEU A 311 -1.14 4.70 -13.62
C LEU A 311 -1.46 5.74 -12.55
N GLY A 312 -0.41 6.32 -11.96
CA GLY A 312 -0.49 7.38 -10.95
C GLY A 312 -0.80 6.91 -9.53
N TRP A 313 -1.34 5.71 -9.34
CA TRP A 313 -1.46 5.03 -8.04
C TRP A 313 -1.10 3.55 -8.21
N SER A 314 0.15 3.26 -8.03
CA SER A 314 0.74 1.94 -8.27
C SER A 314 0.25 0.87 -7.27
N GLY A 315 0.33 -0.38 -7.68
CA GLY A 315 0.13 -1.54 -6.82
C GLY A 315 1.34 -1.77 -5.90
N GLY A 316 1.13 -1.76 -4.59
CA GLY A 316 2.14 -2.20 -3.62
C GLY A 316 1.99 -3.70 -3.37
N ASN A 317 1.14 -4.05 -2.41
CA ASN A 317 0.87 -5.46 -2.05
C ASN A 317 0.41 -6.32 -3.22
N THR A 318 -0.44 -5.78 -4.11
CA THR A 318 -0.93 -6.53 -5.29
C THR A 318 0.17 -6.84 -6.29
N SER A 319 1.18 -5.98 -6.43
CA SER A 319 2.33 -6.22 -7.30
C SER A 319 3.25 -7.28 -6.70
N LEU A 320 3.45 -7.27 -5.38
CA LEU A 320 4.18 -8.33 -4.67
C LEU A 320 3.46 -9.69 -4.79
N GLU A 321 2.13 -9.70 -4.70
CA GLU A 321 1.33 -10.92 -4.89
C GLU A 321 1.38 -11.46 -6.33
N ALA A 322 1.37 -10.56 -7.34
CA ALA A 322 1.56 -10.93 -8.75
C ALA A 322 2.98 -11.43 -9.02
N LEU A 323 4.00 -10.78 -8.42
CA LEU A 323 5.39 -11.22 -8.48
C LEU A 323 5.58 -12.64 -7.95
N ALA A 324 4.86 -13.04 -6.89
CA ALA A 324 4.96 -14.39 -6.34
C ALA A 324 4.62 -15.48 -7.37
N TRP A 325 3.76 -15.18 -8.35
CA TRP A 325 3.46 -16.02 -9.52
C TRP A 325 4.42 -15.82 -10.69
N GLY A 326 5.41 -14.94 -10.57
CA GLY A 326 6.26 -14.52 -11.68
C GLY A 326 5.47 -13.85 -12.80
N LEU A 327 4.30 -13.26 -12.52
CA LEU A 327 3.45 -12.64 -13.54
C LEU A 327 4.15 -11.43 -14.16
N PRO A 328 4.46 -11.42 -15.48
CA PRO A 328 5.09 -10.29 -16.15
C PRO A 328 4.35 -8.99 -15.90
N MET A 329 5.07 -7.94 -15.51
CA MET A 329 4.47 -6.67 -15.10
C MET A 329 4.91 -5.53 -16.02
N VAL A 330 3.98 -4.61 -16.28
CA VAL A 330 4.26 -3.31 -16.90
C VAL A 330 3.79 -2.21 -15.96
N THR A 331 4.65 -1.22 -15.72
CA THR A 331 4.33 -0.07 -14.88
C THR A 331 4.87 1.23 -15.49
N LEU A 332 4.32 2.34 -15.05
CA LEU A 332 4.81 3.69 -15.32
C LEU A 332 5.14 4.35 -13.99
N ALA A 333 6.38 4.79 -13.82
CA ALA A 333 6.79 5.52 -12.62
C ALA A 333 6.03 6.84 -12.50
N GLY A 334 5.25 6.98 -11.44
CA GLY A 334 4.46 8.18 -11.18
C GLY A 334 5.29 9.35 -10.64
N THR A 335 4.66 10.52 -10.58
CA THR A 335 5.25 11.75 -10.01
C THR A 335 5.44 11.66 -8.50
N TRP A 336 4.51 10.97 -7.80
CA TRP A 336 4.47 10.83 -6.35
C TRP A 336 4.84 9.42 -5.93
N MET A 337 5.31 9.21 -4.72
CA MET A 337 5.61 7.91 -4.12
C MET A 337 4.48 6.88 -4.37
N ARG A 338 3.23 7.29 -4.20
CA ARG A 338 2.03 6.46 -4.43
C ARG A 338 1.87 5.89 -5.84
N GLY A 339 2.57 6.43 -6.82
CA GLY A 339 2.61 5.94 -8.21
C GLY A 339 3.88 5.17 -8.56
N ARG A 340 4.71 4.77 -7.60
CA ARG A 340 6.06 4.26 -7.86
C ARG A 340 6.36 2.90 -7.24
N HIS A 341 5.40 2.25 -6.57
CA HIS A 341 5.64 1.00 -5.86
C HIS A 341 6.10 -0.13 -6.79
N THR A 342 5.35 -0.41 -7.88
CA THR A 342 5.72 -1.46 -8.84
C THR A 342 7.04 -1.14 -9.55
N SER A 343 7.30 0.15 -9.84
CA SER A 343 8.58 0.55 -10.46
C SER A 343 9.76 0.31 -9.52
N ALA A 344 9.61 0.57 -8.23
CA ALA A 344 10.63 0.28 -7.23
C ALA A 344 10.89 -1.23 -7.12
N ILE A 345 9.83 -2.05 -7.07
CA ILE A 345 9.92 -3.52 -7.07
C ILE A 345 10.72 -4.02 -8.28
N LEU A 346 10.38 -3.57 -9.48
CA LEU A 346 11.06 -3.99 -10.71
C LEU A 346 12.52 -3.51 -10.75
N ASN A 347 12.79 -2.27 -10.33
CA ASN A 347 14.15 -1.72 -10.30
C ASN A 347 15.04 -2.46 -9.28
N GLN A 348 14.52 -2.81 -8.11
CA GLN A 348 15.26 -3.58 -7.11
C GLN A 348 15.67 -4.97 -7.64
N MET A 349 14.85 -5.54 -8.55
CA MET A 349 15.16 -6.79 -9.26
C MET A 349 16.02 -6.59 -10.51
N ASN A 350 16.54 -5.40 -10.81
CA ASN A 350 17.23 -5.06 -12.05
C ASN A 350 16.39 -5.38 -13.31
N MET A 351 15.09 -5.07 -13.27
CA MET A 351 14.13 -5.25 -14.36
C MET A 351 13.50 -3.93 -14.82
N GLY A 352 14.28 -2.85 -14.76
CA GLY A 352 13.85 -1.50 -15.11
C GLY A 352 13.40 -1.33 -16.57
N GLU A 353 13.73 -2.25 -17.46
CA GLU A 353 13.23 -2.27 -18.85
C GLU A 353 11.70 -2.38 -18.93
N TRP A 354 11.04 -2.90 -17.88
CA TRP A 354 9.58 -3.00 -17.78
C TRP A 354 8.93 -1.80 -17.07
N VAL A 355 9.75 -0.83 -16.64
CA VAL A 355 9.31 0.45 -16.11
C VAL A 355 9.30 1.47 -17.26
N ALA A 356 8.13 1.97 -17.60
CA ALA A 356 7.96 3.00 -18.62
C ALA A 356 8.28 4.40 -18.05
N SER A 357 8.73 5.30 -18.91
CA SER A 357 8.92 6.73 -18.60
C SER A 357 7.69 7.58 -18.89
N ASP A 358 6.81 7.09 -19.78
CA ASP A 358 5.62 7.76 -20.24
C ASP A 358 4.51 6.76 -20.65
N ARG A 359 3.33 7.27 -20.98
CA ARG A 359 2.17 6.42 -21.36
C ARG A 359 2.41 5.64 -22.66
N GLU A 360 3.11 6.21 -23.59
CA GLU A 360 3.42 5.55 -24.87
C GLU A 360 4.32 4.35 -24.62
N GLY A 361 5.41 4.52 -23.90
CA GLY A 361 6.30 3.44 -23.49
C GLY A 361 5.63 2.37 -22.62
N TYR A 362 4.62 2.75 -21.80
CA TYR A 362 3.80 1.78 -21.07
C TYR A 362 2.97 0.90 -22.04
N VAL A 363 2.32 1.52 -23.02
CA VAL A 363 1.54 0.81 -24.04
C VAL A 363 2.45 -0.09 -24.89
N GLU A 364 3.63 0.38 -25.31
CA GLU A 364 4.60 -0.40 -26.08
C GLU A 364 5.04 -1.67 -25.34
N ARG A 365 5.38 -1.57 -24.04
CA ARG A 365 5.76 -2.72 -23.21
C ARG A 365 4.62 -3.72 -23.06
N ALA A 366 3.40 -3.22 -22.87
CA ALA A 366 2.21 -4.06 -22.79
C ALA A 366 1.93 -4.79 -24.12
N ILE A 367 2.10 -4.12 -25.26
CA ILE A 367 2.00 -4.72 -26.59
C ILE A 367 3.05 -5.80 -26.78
N LEU A 368 4.30 -5.51 -26.44
CA LEU A 368 5.42 -6.44 -26.59
C LEU A 368 5.15 -7.74 -25.81
N LEU A 369 4.71 -7.64 -24.56
CA LEU A 369 4.31 -8.83 -23.77
C LEU A 369 3.05 -9.50 -24.34
N GLY A 370 2.17 -8.77 -24.99
CA GLY A 370 0.95 -9.31 -25.59
C GLY A 370 1.21 -10.14 -26.85
N GLN A 371 2.14 -9.70 -27.69
CA GLN A 371 2.42 -10.31 -28.98
C GLN A 371 3.43 -11.47 -28.92
N ASP A 372 4.29 -11.49 -27.89
CA ASP A 372 5.43 -12.41 -27.81
C ASP A 372 5.31 -13.33 -26.59
N ALA A 373 4.82 -14.56 -26.81
CA ALA A 373 4.64 -15.55 -25.76
C ALA A 373 5.98 -16.06 -25.19
N GLU A 374 7.02 -16.18 -26.01
CA GLU A 374 8.35 -16.62 -25.58
C GLU A 374 8.96 -15.57 -24.66
N ARG A 375 8.82 -14.31 -25.00
CA ARG A 375 9.25 -13.19 -24.15
C ARG A 375 8.50 -13.16 -22.83
N ARG A 376 7.18 -13.36 -22.83
CA ARG A 376 6.41 -13.47 -21.57
C ARG A 376 6.97 -14.57 -20.66
N GLN A 377 7.29 -15.72 -21.25
CA GLN A 377 7.86 -16.83 -20.50
C GLN A 377 9.26 -16.50 -19.95
N ALA A 378 10.12 -15.92 -20.77
CA ALA A 378 11.46 -15.49 -20.33
C ALA A 378 11.39 -14.44 -19.19
N VAL A 379 10.47 -13.48 -19.28
CA VAL A 379 10.25 -12.48 -18.21
C VAL A 379 9.73 -13.15 -16.95
N ARG A 380 8.82 -14.12 -17.07
CA ARG A 380 8.30 -14.90 -15.94
C ARG A 380 9.40 -15.64 -15.18
N GLU A 381 10.29 -16.30 -15.92
CA GLU A 381 11.43 -17.03 -15.35
C GLU A 381 12.39 -16.08 -14.62
N LEU A 382 12.73 -14.96 -15.26
CA LEU A 382 13.61 -13.94 -14.70
C LEU A 382 13.04 -13.28 -13.44
N LEU A 383 11.73 -13.01 -13.41
CA LEU A 383 11.02 -12.53 -12.21
C LEU A 383 11.10 -13.56 -11.08
N GLY A 384 10.92 -14.83 -11.38
CA GLY A 384 11.06 -15.93 -10.42
C GLY A 384 12.45 -15.98 -9.80
N GLU A 385 13.50 -15.95 -10.63
CA GLU A 385 14.90 -15.98 -10.21
C GLU A 385 15.30 -14.77 -9.35
N ARG A 386 14.82 -13.56 -9.71
CA ARG A 386 15.21 -12.31 -9.05
C ARG A 386 14.31 -11.91 -7.89
N SER A 387 13.23 -12.63 -7.64
CA SER A 387 12.28 -12.30 -6.58
C SER A 387 12.87 -12.32 -5.17
N GLU A 388 13.94 -13.08 -4.95
CA GLU A 388 14.72 -13.14 -3.70
C GLU A 388 15.35 -11.77 -3.34
N LEU A 389 15.56 -10.88 -4.32
CA LEU A 389 16.04 -9.51 -4.07
C LEU A 389 14.98 -8.60 -3.43
N VAL A 390 13.73 -9.07 -3.37
CA VAL A 390 12.59 -8.30 -2.85
C VAL A 390 11.99 -8.95 -1.60
N TYR A 391 11.86 -10.27 -1.60
CA TYR A 391 11.26 -10.98 -0.48
C TYR A 391 12.28 -11.29 0.60
N GLY A 392 11.88 -11.09 1.87
CA GLY A 392 12.72 -11.38 3.02
C GLY A 392 13.90 -10.43 3.23
N ASP A 393 13.92 -9.28 2.53
CA ASP A 393 14.92 -8.25 2.73
C ASP A 393 14.73 -7.60 4.12
N THR A 394 15.69 -7.79 5.03
CA THR A 394 15.67 -7.25 6.39
C THR A 394 16.51 -5.99 6.55
N GLU A 395 17.26 -5.55 5.54
CA GLU A 395 18.06 -4.32 5.59
C GLU A 395 17.22 -3.09 5.99
N PRO A 396 15.98 -2.91 5.48
CA PRO A 396 15.12 -1.81 5.91
C PRO A 396 14.80 -1.83 7.41
N VAL A 397 14.71 -3.01 8.03
CA VAL A 397 14.45 -3.13 9.47
C VAL A 397 15.70 -2.74 10.27
N ARG A 398 16.90 -3.14 9.82
CA ARG A 398 18.16 -2.69 10.46
C ARG A 398 18.30 -1.16 10.39
N ALA A 399 17.95 -0.56 9.26
CA ALA A 399 17.93 0.92 9.13
C ALA A 399 16.84 1.58 10.02
N LEU A 400 15.70 0.92 10.21
CA LEU A 400 14.68 1.37 11.14
C LEU A 400 15.20 1.32 12.59
N GLU A 401 15.94 0.28 13.00
CA GLU A 401 16.58 0.19 14.32
C GLU A 401 17.57 1.34 14.54
N ASP A 402 18.42 1.64 13.57
CA ASP A 402 19.36 2.77 13.64
C ASP A 402 18.63 4.11 13.82
N PHE A 403 17.53 4.30 13.09
CA PHE A 403 16.67 5.46 13.26
C PHE A 403 16.06 5.52 14.67
N LEU A 404 15.51 4.41 15.18
CA LEU A 404 14.90 4.33 16.49
C LEU A 404 15.91 4.65 17.62
N ARG A 405 17.12 4.12 17.55
CA ARG A 405 18.22 4.47 18.49
C ARG A 405 18.46 5.96 18.53
N LYS A 406 18.58 6.57 17.33
CA LYS A 406 18.88 8.00 17.20
C LYS A 406 17.79 8.89 17.81
N VAL A 407 16.50 8.57 17.60
CA VAL A 407 15.41 9.46 18.02
C VAL A 407 14.96 9.21 19.46
N SER A 408 15.31 8.06 20.04
CA SER A 408 15.00 7.73 21.45
C SER A 408 16.01 8.31 22.43
N THR A 409 17.22 8.66 21.98
CA THR A 409 18.23 9.28 22.84
C THR A 409 17.84 10.74 23.09
N PRO A 410 17.71 11.18 24.35
CA PRO A 410 17.48 12.59 24.68
C PRO A 410 18.69 13.43 24.22
N GLU A 411 18.46 14.53 23.49
CA GLU A 411 19.48 15.56 23.28
C GLU A 411 19.88 16.25 24.58
#